data_52717c5bace616bfc0d767cf15ed04d5
#
_entry.id   52717c5bace616bfc0d767cf15ed04d5
#
_cell.length_a   1.000
_cell.length_b   1.000
_cell.length_c   1.000
_cell.angle_alpha   90.00
_cell.angle_beta   90.00
_cell.angle_gamma   90.00
#
_symmetry.space_group_name_H-M   'P 1'
#
loop_
_entity.id
_entity.type
_entity.pdbx_description
1 polymer ?
#
loop_
_entity_poly.entity_id
_entity_poly.type
_entity_poly.pdbx_seq_one_letter_code
_entity_poly.pdbx_strand_id
1 'polypeptide(L)'
;GYFGSNDPAFVPTAHEARYGVSRTGFGYRWHEADPRFDLTQNRNEPNRFGWIVEIDPWNRASVPVKRTALGRFKHESVIYVVGSDNRIAFYSGDDERNEYLYKFVPAGSYDRNDPIANRNLLDTGTLYVARLNDDGTGEWLPLVFGQNGLTPENGFADQGEVLVKTRQAADRLGATMMDRPEWIAAHPTTGELFMTLTNNSRRGNTPASSNKVDGTSAAASANPAVNAANPRPDNDFGHIIRWRENGSDVAATGFSWDIFVQCGDKATAKTLGSTYTPGEFGGQTVGYQGNIVGDDYGAPDGLWFDYFGRLWIQTDQVGNATGDWVNIGGNAMLCANPDTGETRRFMTSPRNCEVTGVTSTPDGRTFFVGIQHPGEDWVNTVLENSTWPDSGFNGPTRMSANGPVKPRSGVVVITKNDGGVIGT
;
A
#
# COMPACT_ATOMS: atom_id res chain seq x y z
N GLY A 1 -0.95 13.81 -7.33
CA GLY A 1 0.13 14.74 -7.60
C GLY A 1 0.11 15.44 -8.94
N TYR A 2 -0.69 14.98 -9.92
CA TYR A 2 -0.68 15.58 -11.28
C TYR A 2 -1.53 16.84 -11.39
N PHE A 3 -2.54 16.99 -10.53
CA PHE A 3 -3.45 18.12 -10.55
C PHE A 3 -2.83 19.33 -9.86
N GLY A 4 -2.98 20.49 -10.46
CA GLY A 4 -2.58 21.78 -9.92
C GLY A 4 -3.50 22.89 -10.45
N SER A 5 -3.13 24.14 -10.23
CA SER A 5 -3.91 25.28 -10.71
C SER A 5 -2.99 26.38 -11.24
N ASN A 6 -3.34 26.92 -12.38
CA ASN A 6 -2.71 28.11 -12.96
C ASN A 6 -3.19 29.42 -12.28
N ASP A 7 -4.23 29.34 -11.46
CA ASP A 7 -4.67 30.48 -10.66
C ASP A 7 -3.82 30.64 -9.40
N PRO A 8 -3.07 31.72 -9.22
CA PRO A 8 -2.25 31.96 -8.03
C PRO A 8 -3.10 32.10 -6.75
N ALA A 9 -4.39 32.41 -6.87
CA ALA A 9 -5.34 32.53 -5.76
C ALA A 9 -6.06 31.21 -5.42
N PHE A 10 -5.70 30.11 -6.10
CA PHE A 10 -6.33 28.80 -5.84
C PHE A 10 -6.11 28.35 -4.40
N VAL A 11 -7.22 28.04 -3.73
CA VAL A 11 -7.23 27.40 -2.42
C VAL A 11 -8.01 26.10 -2.52
N PRO A 12 -7.42 24.96 -2.10
CA PRO A 12 -8.13 23.70 -2.07
C PRO A 12 -9.26 23.75 -1.04
N THR A 13 -10.37 23.10 -1.33
CA THR A 13 -11.40 22.79 -0.34
C THR A 13 -10.87 21.80 0.68
N ALA A 14 -11.55 21.64 1.83
CA ALA A 14 -11.20 20.64 2.84
C ALA A 14 -11.13 19.21 2.23
N HIS A 15 -12.06 18.88 1.33
CA HIS A 15 -12.06 17.61 0.62
C HIS A 15 -10.81 17.46 -0.28
N GLU A 16 -10.50 18.46 -1.08
CA GLU A 16 -9.34 18.43 -1.96
C GLU A 16 -8.03 18.33 -1.15
N ALA A 17 -7.91 19.12 -0.08
CA ALA A 17 -6.74 19.08 0.81
C ALA A 17 -6.58 17.69 1.46
N ARG A 18 -7.69 17.07 1.90
CA ARG A 18 -7.67 15.71 2.50
C ARG A 18 -7.15 14.66 1.53
N TYR A 19 -7.24 14.89 0.22
CA TYR A 19 -6.69 14.03 -0.83
C TYR A 19 -5.34 14.53 -1.39
N GLY A 20 -4.70 15.48 -0.72
CA GLY A 20 -3.39 16.00 -1.12
C GLY A 20 -3.42 16.89 -2.36
N VAL A 21 -4.58 17.37 -2.77
CA VAL A 21 -4.68 18.33 -3.87
C VAL A 21 -4.19 19.69 -3.42
N SER A 22 -3.27 20.26 -4.17
CA SER A 22 -2.69 21.57 -3.89
C SER A 22 -2.55 22.40 -5.17
N ARG A 23 -2.29 23.69 -5.04
CA ARG A 23 -2.09 24.57 -6.20
C ARG A 23 -0.95 24.11 -7.11
N THR A 24 0.16 23.68 -6.55
CA THR A 24 1.37 23.29 -7.31
C THR A 24 1.45 21.80 -7.61
N GLY A 25 0.54 20.98 -7.08
CA GLY A 25 0.65 19.52 -7.14
C GLY A 25 1.95 19.04 -6.46
N PHE A 26 2.54 17.97 -6.99
CA PHE A 26 3.88 17.48 -6.59
C PHE A 26 5.02 18.09 -7.42
N GLY A 27 4.77 19.21 -8.12
CA GLY A 27 5.78 19.85 -8.95
C GLY A 27 5.92 19.23 -10.37
N TYR A 28 5.10 18.27 -10.74
CA TYR A 28 5.10 17.70 -12.09
C TYR A 28 4.61 18.66 -13.18
N ARG A 29 3.89 19.71 -12.80
CA ARG A 29 3.45 20.80 -13.67
C ARG A 29 2.57 20.38 -14.85
N TRP A 30 1.84 19.26 -14.75
CA TRP A 30 0.94 18.79 -15.78
C TRP A 30 -0.17 19.79 -16.10
N HIS A 31 -0.65 20.54 -15.09
CA HIS A 31 -1.66 21.58 -15.23
C HIS A 31 -1.24 22.77 -16.11
N GLU A 32 0.07 22.92 -16.35
CA GLU A 32 0.58 23.94 -17.26
C GLU A 32 0.59 23.44 -18.71
N ALA A 33 0.64 22.14 -18.93
CA ALA A 33 0.75 21.52 -20.25
C ALA A 33 -0.59 21.02 -20.81
N ASP A 34 -1.51 20.56 -19.94
CA ASP A 34 -2.80 20.01 -20.32
C ASP A 34 -3.91 20.59 -19.44
N PRO A 35 -4.90 21.31 -20.05
CA PRO A 35 -6.03 21.91 -19.32
C PRO A 35 -6.85 20.95 -18.48
N ARG A 36 -6.82 19.66 -18.81
CA ARG A 36 -7.49 18.61 -18.02
C ARG A 36 -7.01 18.57 -16.58
N PHE A 37 -5.71 18.81 -16.35
CA PHE A 37 -5.10 18.78 -15.02
C PHE A 37 -5.15 20.14 -14.32
N ASP A 38 -5.64 21.21 -14.99
CA ASP A 38 -5.81 22.53 -14.40
C ASP A 38 -7.15 22.63 -13.66
N LEU A 39 -7.06 22.71 -12.33
CA LEU A 39 -8.22 22.80 -11.45
C LEU A 39 -9.03 24.10 -11.59
N THR A 40 -8.47 25.13 -12.24
CA THR A 40 -9.21 26.33 -12.61
C THR A 40 -10.29 26.02 -13.67
N GLN A 41 -10.00 25.05 -14.54
CA GLN A 41 -10.87 24.67 -15.66
C GLN A 41 -11.67 23.40 -15.34
N ASN A 42 -11.08 22.47 -14.62
CA ASN A 42 -11.64 21.13 -14.39
C ASN A 42 -11.57 20.75 -12.87
N ARG A 43 -12.24 21.52 -12.02
CA ARG A 43 -12.17 21.39 -10.55
C ARG A 43 -12.48 19.99 -10.03
N ASN A 44 -13.41 19.29 -10.67
CA ASN A 44 -13.85 17.96 -10.27
C ASN A 44 -13.04 16.82 -10.91
N GLU A 45 -12.08 17.10 -11.76
CA GLU A 45 -11.32 16.05 -12.44
C GLU A 45 -10.58 15.11 -11.48
N PRO A 46 -10.01 15.55 -10.32
CA PRO A 46 -9.41 14.65 -9.34
C PRO A 46 -10.37 13.58 -8.81
N ASN A 47 -11.66 13.87 -8.74
CA ASN A 47 -12.68 12.94 -8.26
C ASN A 47 -12.96 11.78 -9.24
N ARG A 48 -12.42 11.82 -10.44
CA ARG A 48 -12.50 10.75 -11.45
C ARG A 48 -11.40 9.69 -11.29
N PHE A 49 -10.45 9.90 -10.41
CA PHE A 49 -9.30 9.03 -10.13
C PHE A 49 -9.38 8.43 -8.73
N GLY A 50 -8.59 7.38 -8.47
CA GLY A 50 -8.59 6.68 -7.21
C GLY A 50 -9.72 5.64 -7.07
N TRP A 51 -10.19 5.12 -8.20
CA TRP A 51 -11.21 4.06 -8.28
C TRP A 51 -10.60 2.77 -8.80
N ILE A 52 -11.08 1.63 -8.33
CA ILE A 52 -10.78 0.34 -8.96
C ILE A 52 -11.38 0.32 -10.37
N VAL A 53 -10.59 -0.12 -11.33
CA VAL A 53 -11.01 -0.26 -12.74
C VAL A 53 -10.92 -1.73 -13.12
N GLU A 54 -12.05 -2.29 -13.53
CA GLU A 54 -12.15 -3.64 -14.04
C GLU A 54 -12.03 -3.66 -15.57
N ILE A 55 -11.19 -4.58 -16.07
CA ILE A 55 -10.96 -4.80 -17.50
C ILE A 55 -11.14 -6.28 -17.78
N ASP A 56 -11.91 -6.65 -18.82
CA ASP A 56 -11.99 -8.01 -19.33
C ASP A 56 -10.87 -8.25 -20.36
N PRO A 57 -9.80 -8.99 -20.02
CA PRO A 57 -8.67 -9.20 -20.92
C PRO A 57 -8.99 -10.14 -22.09
N TRP A 58 -10.08 -10.89 -22.01
CA TRP A 58 -10.51 -11.83 -23.03
C TRP A 58 -11.43 -11.21 -24.08
N ASN A 59 -11.94 -10.01 -23.83
CA ASN A 59 -12.80 -9.28 -24.73
C ASN A 59 -12.17 -7.92 -25.10
N ARG A 60 -11.47 -7.86 -26.25
CA ARG A 60 -10.84 -6.64 -26.75
C ARG A 60 -11.81 -5.46 -26.99
N ALA A 61 -13.12 -5.74 -27.07
CA ALA A 61 -14.16 -4.73 -27.24
C ALA A 61 -14.77 -4.29 -25.89
N SER A 62 -14.31 -4.85 -24.78
CA SER A 62 -14.80 -4.44 -23.47
C SER A 62 -14.36 -2.99 -23.16
N VAL A 63 -15.26 -2.28 -22.49
CA VAL A 63 -14.96 -0.93 -21.99
C VAL A 63 -14.56 -1.08 -20.52
N PRO A 64 -13.45 -0.46 -20.10
CA PRO A 64 -13.05 -0.45 -18.68
C PRO A 64 -14.17 0.11 -17.80
N VAL A 65 -14.46 -0.56 -16.70
CA VAL A 65 -15.54 -0.20 -15.78
C VAL A 65 -14.95 0.25 -14.44
N LYS A 66 -15.29 1.48 -14.00
CA LYS A 66 -14.97 1.92 -12.64
C LYS A 66 -15.91 1.29 -11.65
N ARG A 67 -15.38 0.55 -10.68
CA ARG A 67 -16.12 -0.09 -9.61
C ARG A 67 -16.20 0.84 -8.40
N THR A 68 -17.03 1.86 -8.50
CA THR A 68 -17.09 2.96 -7.53
C THR A 68 -17.58 2.56 -6.15
N ALA A 69 -18.28 1.44 -6.02
CA ALA A 69 -18.70 0.92 -4.72
C ALA A 69 -17.54 0.52 -3.80
N LEU A 70 -16.33 0.31 -4.36
CA LEU A 70 -15.13 0.02 -3.59
C LEU A 70 -14.48 1.27 -2.97
N GLY A 71 -15.05 2.46 -3.17
CA GLY A 71 -14.55 3.71 -2.60
C GLY A 71 -13.42 4.36 -3.40
N ARG A 72 -13.16 5.64 -3.12
CA ARG A 72 -12.14 6.45 -3.79
C ARG A 72 -10.97 6.72 -2.83
N PHE A 73 -9.82 6.10 -3.11
CA PHE A 73 -8.58 6.32 -2.38
C PHE A 73 -7.37 5.84 -3.23
N LYS A 74 -6.16 5.83 -2.69
CA LYS A 74 -4.98 5.30 -3.36
C LYS A 74 -4.91 3.78 -3.15
N HIS A 75 -5.70 3.04 -3.95
CA HIS A 75 -5.65 1.58 -3.93
C HIS A 75 -4.27 1.09 -4.37
N GLU A 76 -3.49 0.59 -3.45
CA GLU A 76 -2.18 0.03 -3.77
C GLU A 76 -2.32 -1.39 -4.32
N SER A 77 -3.16 -2.17 -3.70
CA SER A 77 -3.58 -3.47 -4.22
C SER A 77 -5.07 -3.67 -3.99
N VAL A 78 -5.65 -4.64 -4.67
CA VAL A 78 -6.95 -5.20 -4.33
C VAL A 78 -6.89 -6.72 -4.47
N ILE A 79 -7.20 -7.43 -3.41
CA ILE A 79 -7.31 -8.88 -3.43
C ILE A 79 -8.71 -9.30 -3.05
N TYR A 80 -9.07 -10.53 -3.40
CA TYR A 80 -10.35 -11.09 -2.99
C TYR A 80 -10.20 -12.44 -2.29
N VAL A 81 -11.16 -12.73 -1.42
CA VAL A 81 -11.31 -14.04 -0.79
C VAL A 81 -12.73 -14.52 -0.99
N VAL A 82 -12.87 -15.75 -1.46
CA VAL A 82 -14.18 -16.41 -1.65
C VAL A 82 -14.43 -17.35 -0.48
N GLY A 83 -15.50 -17.09 0.25
CA GLY A 83 -15.97 -17.94 1.35
C GLY A 83 -16.52 -19.28 0.87
N SER A 84 -16.69 -20.21 1.80
CA SER A 84 -17.26 -21.53 1.52
C SER A 84 -18.72 -21.50 1.05
N ASP A 85 -19.43 -20.43 1.37
CA ASP A 85 -20.83 -20.15 1.01
C ASP A 85 -20.97 -19.29 -0.26
N ASN A 86 -19.88 -19.14 -1.02
CA ASN A 86 -19.79 -18.30 -2.22
C ASN A 86 -19.98 -16.80 -1.99
N ARG A 87 -20.03 -16.31 -0.75
CA ARG A 87 -19.80 -14.88 -0.52
C ARG A 87 -18.36 -14.55 -0.86
N ILE A 88 -18.11 -13.32 -1.24
CA ILE A 88 -16.78 -12.86 -1.61
C ILE A 88 -16.54 -11.52 -0.94
N ALA A 89 -15.32 -11.29 -0.49
CA ALA A 89 -14.89 -9.98 -0.01
C ALA A 89 -13.63 -9.52 -0.72
N PHE A 90 -13.49 -8.21 -0.88
CA PHE A 90 -12.34 -7.55 -1.48
C PHE A 90 -11.67 -6.68 -0.43
N TYR A 91 -10.33 -6.72 -0.39
CA TYR A 91 -9.54 -5.99 0.59
C TYR A 91 -8.54 -5.10 -0.13
N SER A 92 -8.34 -3.88 0.37
CA SER A 92 -7.43 -2.90 -0.23
C SER A 92 -6.85 -1.97 0.82
N GLY A 93 -5.54 -1.69 0.74
CA GLY A 93 -4.87 -0.63 1.49
C GLY A 93 -4.99 0.72 0.78
N ASP A 94 -5.01 1.80 1.52
CA ASP A 94 -4.87 3.17 1.01
C ASP A 94 -3.44 3.63 1.26
N ASP A 95 -2.57 3.55 0.24
CA ASP A 95 -1.17 3.89 0.37
C ASP A 95 -0.95 5.39 0.57
N GLU A 96 -1.02 5.77 1.80
CA GLU A 96 -0.55 7.06 2.30
C GLU A 96 -0.36 6.96 3.83
N ARG A 97 0.55 7.75 4.40
CA ARG A 97 0.71 7.83 5.85
C ARG A 97 -0.60 8.18 6.52
N ASN A 98 -0.95 7.41 7.56
CA ASN A 98 -2.13 7.63 8.38
C ASN A 98 -3.46 7.30 7.68
N GLU A 99 -3.43 6.58 6.58
CA GLU A 99 -4.61 6.10 5.89
C GLU A 99 -4.97 4.67 6.34
N TYR A 100 -5.94 4.05 5.67
CA TYR A 100 -6.76 3.01 6.25
C TYR A 100 -6.74 1.71 5.45
N LEU A 101 -7.13 0.63 6.11
CA LEU A 101 -7.45 -0.66 5.52
C LEU A 101 -8.96 -0.72 5.25
N TYR A 102 -9.34 -1.12 4.04
CA TYR A 102 -10.73 -1.23 3.60
C TYR A 102 -11.11 -2.65 3.19
N LYS A 103 -12.39 -2.95 3.36
CA LYS A 103 -13.03 -4.20 2.92
C LYS A 103 -14.32 -3.88 2.18
N PHE A 104 -14.55 -4.50 1.04
CA PHE A 104 -15.81 -4.42 0.32
C PHE A 104 -16.48 -5.80 0.25
N VAL A 105 -17.75 -5.87 0.62
CA VAL A 105 -18.55 -7.10 0.53
C VAL A 105 -19.70 -6.84 -0.42
N PRO A 106 -19.72 -7.50 -1.61
CA PRO A 106 -20.85 -7.41 -2.54
C PRO A 106 -22.17 -7.88 -1.91
N ALA A 107 -23.28 -7.30 -2.37
CA ALA A 107 -24.61 -7.73 -1.95
C ALA A 107 -25.01 -9.09 -2.51
N GLY A 108 -24.45 -9.48 -3.66
CA GLY A 108 -24.66 -10.77 -4.30
C GLY A 108 -23.59 -11.81 -3.97
N SER A 109 -23.87 -13.06 -4.28
CA SER A 109 -22.90 -14.16 -4.18
C SER A 109 -22.14 -14.36 -5.48
N TYR A 110 -20.90 -14.81 -5.35
CA TYR A 110 -20.03 -15.16 -6.48
C TYR A 110 -20.43 -16.52 -7.06
N ASP A 111 -20.68 -16.57 -8.37
CA ASP A 111 -20.89 -17.83 -9.08
C ASP A 111 -19.58 -18.29 -9.73
N ARG A 112 -19.04 -19.40 -9.25
CA ARG A 112 -17.77 -19.96 -9.77
C ARG A 112 -17.90 -20.52 -11.20
N ASN A 113 -19.13 -20.82 -11.64
CA ASN A 113 -19.41 -21.50 -12.90
C ASN A 113 -19.96 -20.55 -13.98
N ASP A 114 -20.41 -19.35 -13.58
CA ASP A 114 -20.95 -18.36 -14.51
C ASP A 114 -20.25 -17.00 -14.38
N PRO A 115 -19.19 -16.75 -15.16
CA PRO A 115 -18.53 -15.44 -15.18
C PRO A 115 -19.45 -14.28 -15.58
N ILE A 116 -20.53 -14.58 -16.34
CA ILE A 116 -21.48 -13.55 -16.79
C ILE A 116 -22.33 -13.07 -15.62
N ALA A 117 -22.76 -13.98 -14.74
CA ALA A 117 -23.53 -13.65 -13.54
C ALA A 117 -22.73 -12.69 -12.61
N ASN A 118 -21.39 -12.77 -12.63
CA ASN A 118 -20.54 -11.96 -11.77
C ASN A 118 -20.26 -10.55 -12.32
N ARG A 119 -20.65 -10.22 -13.54
CA ARG A 119 -20.27 -8.96 -14.21
C ARG A 119 -20.60 -7.69 -13.43
N ASN A 120 -21.71 -7.70 -12.70
CA ASN A 120 -22.18 -6.54 -11.93
C ASN A 120 -22.04 -6.75 -10.43
N LEU A 121 -21.30 -7.77 -10.01
CA LEU A 121 -21.14 -8.12 -8.60
C LEU A 121 -20.54 -6.97 -7.78
N LEU A 122 -19.65 -6.17 -8.37
CA LEU A 122 -18.98 -5.05 -7.73
C LEU A 122 -19.75 -3.71 -7.83
N ASP A 123 -20.97 -3.70 -8.36
CA ASP A 123 -21.76 -2.46 -8.45
C ASP A 123 -22.53 -2.17 -7.16
N THR A 124 -22.87 -3.20 -6.39
CA THR A 124 -23.65 -3.09 -5.16
C THR A 124 -23.06 -3.90 -4.03
N GLY A 125 -22.97 -3.30 -2.85
CA GLY A 125 -22.42 -3.93 -1.67
C GLY A 125 -22.16 -2.91 -0.58
N THR A 126 -21.44 -3.31 0.45
CA THR A 126 -21.05 -2.45 1.56
C THR A 126 -19.53 -2.33 1.61
N LEU A 127 -19.04 -1.09 1.59
CA LEU A 127 -17.67 -0.75 1.90
C LEU A 127 -17.51 -0.55 3.40
N TYR A 128 -16.47 -1.14 3.96
CA TYR A 128 -16.09 -1.03 5.37
C TYR A 128 -14.69 -0.47 5.49
N VAL A 129 -14.41 0.15 6.63
CA VAL A 129 -13.05 0.51 7.06
C VAL A 129 -12.69 -0.19 8.36
N ALA A 130 -11.44 -0.55 8.53
CA ALA A 130 -10.97 -1.29 9.69
C ALA A 130 -10.77 -0.41 10.93
N ARG A 131 -11.18 -0.89 12.08
CA ARG A 131 -10.71 -0.46 13.40
C ARG A 131 -10.02 -1.63 14.09
N LEU A 132 -8.73 -1.48 14.38
CA LEU A 132 -7.91 -2.46 15.07
C LEU A 132 -7.84 -2.06 16.55
N ASN A 133 -8.25 -2.94 17.44
CA ASN A 133 -8.25 -2.71 18.89
C ASN A 133 -6.94 -3.23 19.50
N ASP A 134 -6.50 -2.62 20.60
CA ASP A 134 -5.22 -2.96 21.26
C ASP A 134 -5.21 -4.37 21.88
N ASP A 135 -6.36 -5.02 22.00
CA ASP A 135 -6.50 -6.39 22.48
C ASP A 135 -6.36 -7.49 21.41
N GLY A 136 -6.05 -7.09 20.16
CA GLY A 136 -5.92 -8.02 19.03
C GLY A 136 -7.25 -8.35 18.34
N THR A 137 -8.35 -7.73 18.75
CA THR A 137 -9.63 -7.78 18.01
C THR A 137 -9.72 -6.65 17.00
N GLY A 138 -10.60 -6.78 16.01
CA GLY A 138 -10.87 -5.72 15.06
C GLY A 138 -12.31 -5.72 14.60
N GLU A 139 -12.73 -4.59 14.09
CA GLU A 139 -14.08 -4.34 13.61
C GLU A 139 -14.06 -3.74 12.20
N TRP A 140 -15.00 -4.19 11.37
CA TRP A 140 -15.30 -3.60 10.08
C TRP A 140 -16.45 -2.59 10.21
N LEU A 141 -16.14 -1.31 10.15
CA LEU A 141 -17.09 -0.21 10.30
C LEU A 141 -17.70 0.14 8.95
N PRO A 142 -19.05 0.03 8.77
CA PRO A 142 -19.69 0.24 7.48
C PRO A 142 -19.72 1.72 7.07
N LEU A 143 -19.28 2.00 5.85
CA LEU A 143 -19.34 3.32 5.23
C LEU A 143 -20.67 3.49 4.48
N VAL A 144 -21.76 3.62 5.22
CA VAL A 144 -23.13 3.70 4.71
C VAL A 144 -23.76 5.04 5.06
N PHE A 145 -24.27 5.73 4.05
CA PHE A 145 -25.00 6.99 4.22
C PHE A 145 -26.17 6.83 5.20
N GLY A 146 -26.33 7.82 6.07
CA GLY A 146 -27.35 7.82 7.14
C GLY A 146 -26.95 7.06 8.40
N GLN A 147 -25.80 6.40 8.43
CA GLN A 147 -25.30 5.65 9.59
C GLN A 147 -24.02 6.30 10.17
N ASN A 148 -23.79 6.11 11.47
CA ASN A 148 -22.55 6.47 12.17
C ASN A 148 -22.08 7.93 11.92
N GLY A 149 -23.01 8.83 11.69
CA GLY A 149 -22.72 10.24 11.41
C GLY A 149 -22.33 10.55 9.96
N LEU A 150 -22.49 9.61 9.02
CA LEU A 150 -22.34 9.87 7.58
C LEU A 150 -23.65 10.49 7.05
N THR A 151 -23.91 11.74 7.40
CA THR A 151 -25.15 12.46 7.18
C THR A 151 -24.90 13.85 6.56
N PRO A 152 -25.93 14.52 6.05
CA PRO A 152 -25.78 15.85 5.45
C PRO A 152 -25.18 16.89 6.41
N GLU A 153 -25.51 16.82 7.70
CA GLU A 153 -24.96 17.71 8.73
C GLU A 153 -23.44 17.59 8.89
N ASN A 154 -22.88 16.42 8.51
CA ASN A 154 -21.45 16.13 8.55
C ASN A 154 -20.81 16.16 7.16
N GLY A 155 -21.51 16.68 6.16
CA GLY A 155 -20.96 16.92 4.81
C GLY A 155 -21.09 15.73 3.85
N PHE A 156 -22.02 14.81 4.09
CA PHE A 156 -22.34 13.69 3.20
C PHE A 156 -23.79 13.79 2.74
N ALA A 157 -24.03 14.15 1.48
CA ALA A 157 -25.39 14.33 0.97
C ALA A 157 -26.08 13.01 0.60
N ASP A 158 -25.30 12.02 0.20
CA ASP A 158 -25.78 10.70 -0.23
C ASP A 158 -24.64 9.64 -0.17
N GLN A 159 -24.95 8.41 -0.57
CA GLN A 159 -23.95 7.32 -0.64
C GLN A 159 -22.85 7.63 -1.65
N GLY A 160 -23.13 8.33 -2.73
CA GLY A 160 -22.12 8.72 -3.72
C GLY A 160 -21.04 9.62 -3.10
N GLU A 161 -21.46 10.60 -2.27
CA GLU A 161 -20.51 11.43 -1.54
C GLU A 161 -19.70 10.66 -0.49
N VAL A 162 -20.30 9.68 0.19
CA VAL A 162 -19.55 8.80 1.11
C VAL A 162 -18.42 8.09 0.35
N LEU A 163 -18.69 7.58 -0.85
CA LEU A 163 -17.71 6.87 -1.68
C LEU A 163 -16.67 7.81 -2.32
N VAL A 164 -17.04 9.04 -2.70
CA VAL A 164 -16.09 10.05 -3.19
C VAL A 164 -15.20 10.57 -2.07
N LYS A 165 -15.75 10.73 -0.87
CA LYS A 165 -15.09 11.22 0.34
C LYS A 165 -14.70 10.07 1.28
N THR A 166 -14.29 8.91 0.76
CA THR A 166 -14.03 7.68 1.52
C THR A 166 -13.11 7.91 2.71
N ARG A 167 -12.01 8.67 2.53
CA ARG A 167 -11.07 9.02 3.61
C ARG A 167 -11.75 9.79 4.73
N GLN A 168 -12.55 10.81 4.40
CA GLN A 168 -13.29 11.61 5.38
C GLN A 168 -14.38 10.79 6.09
N ALA A 169 -15.00 9.85 5.37
CA ALA A 169 -15.95 8.91 5.97
C ALA A 169 -15.25 7.99 6.99
N ALA A 170 -14.06 7.50 6.66
CA ALA A 170 -13.22 6.70 7.57
C ALA A 170 -12.75 7.51 8.79
N ASP A 171 -12.31 8.77 8.58
CA ASP A 171 -11.97 9.71 9.67
C ASP A 171 -13.15 9.84 10.64
N ARG A 172 -14.35 9.97 10.10
CA ARG A 172 -15.60 10.15 10.87
C ARG A 172 -15.93 8.96 11.76
N LEU A 173 -15.68 7.75 11.28
CA LEU A 173 -15.92 6.52 12.01
C LEU A 173 -14.80 6.18 13.02
N GLY A 174 -13.70 6.94 13.04
CA GLY A 174 -12.57 6.66 13.93
C GLY A 174 -11.82 5.40 13.56
N ALA A 175 -11.62 5.18 12.26
CA ALA A 175 -10.79 4.09 11.75
C ALA A 175 -9.35 4.17 12.27
N THR A 176 -8.64 3.03 12.32
CA THR A 176 -7.25 3.01 12.78
C THR A 176 -6.32 3.54 11.69
N MET A 177 -5.65 4.66 11.98
CA MET A 177 -4.62 5.22 11.11
C MET A 177 -3.41 4.28 11.06
N MET A 178 -2.99 3.88 9.85
CA MET A 178 -1.95 2.89 9.61
C MET A 178 -0.67 3.52 9.03
N ASP A 179 0.42 2.78 9.07
CA ASP A 179 1.75 3.21 8.61
C ASP A 179 1.97 2.90 7.12
N ARG A 180 1.21 3.58 6.22
CA ARG A 180 1.15 3.34 4.77
C ARG A 180 0.72 1.89 4.46
N PRO A 181 -0.60 1.62 4.45
CA PRO A 181 -1.14 0.31 4.05
C PRO A 181 -0.88 0.06 2.56
N GLU A 182 -0.08 -0.94 2.26
CA GLU A 182 0.32 -1.28 0.91
C GLU A 182 -0.40 -2.55 0.44
N TRP A 183 0.36 -3.58 0.09
CA TRP A 183 -0.19 -4.80 -0.48
C TRP A 183 -0.83 -5.70 0.57
N ILE A 184 -1.87 -6.39 0.11
CA ILE A 184 -2.57 -7.42 0.88
C ILE A 184 -2.46 -8.74 0.13
N ALA A 185 -2.20 -9.83 0.84
CA ALA A 185 -2.20 -11.17 0.31
C ALA A 185 -3.01 -12.11 1.21
N ALA A 186 -3.74 -13.05 0.62
CA ALA A 186 -4.48 -14.08 1.33
C ALA A 186 -3.78 -15.43 1.20
N HIS A 187 -3.57 -16.11 2.32
CA HIS A 187 -3.02 -17.45 2.31
C HIS A 187 -3.98 -18.41 1.57
N PRO A 188 -3.51 -19.15 0.55
CA PRO A 188 -4.39 -19.87 -0.36
C PRO A 188 -5.23 -20.99 0.28
N THR A 189 -4.80 -21.51 1.43
CA THR A 189 -5.45 -22.61 2.11
C THR A 189 -6.22 -22.18 3.35
N THR A 190 -5.64 -21.28 4.18
CA THR A 190 -6.24 -20.90 5.46
C THR A 190 -7.17 -19.69 5.34
N GLY A 191 -7.04 -18.90 4.26
CA GLY A 191 -7.78 -17.64 4.09
C GLY A 191 -7.30 -16.52 5.02
N GLU A 192 -6.20 -16.73 5.77
CA GLU A 192 -5.57 -15.70 6.59
C GLU A 192 -5.00 -14.60 5.70
N LEU A 193 -5.21 -13.36 6.08
CA LEU A 193 -4.79 -12.21 5.30
C LEU A 193 -3.57 -11.55 5.94
N PHE A 194 -2.69 -11.05 5.09
CA PHE A 194 -1.47 -10.34 5.48
C PHE A 194 -1.45 -8.99 4.78
N MET A 195 -0.98 -7.94 5.46
CA MET A 195 -0.83 -6.61 4.87
C MET A 195 0.51 -6.01 5.27
N THR A 196 1.20 -5.46 4.30
CA THR A 196 2.40 -4.66 4.52
C THR A 196 2.04 -3.24 4.95
N LEU A 197 2.80 -2.75 5.93
CA LEU A 197 2.78 -1.37 6.41
C LEU A 197 4.21 -0.85 6.23
N THR A 198 4.44 -0.10 5.14
CA THR A 198 5.78 0.06 4.62
C THR A 198 6.65 1.00 5.45
N ASN A 199 6.11 2.14 5.85
CA ASN A 199 6.80 3.08 6.75
C ASN A 199 5.89 4.23 7.21
N ASN A 200 6.27 4.92 8.30
CA ASN A 200 5.63 6.17 8.70
C ASN A 200 6.52 7.01 9.62
N SER A 201 7.28 7.93 9.06
CA SER A 201 8.11 8.87 9.81
C SER A 201 7.33 9.90 10.64
N ARG A 202 5.99 9.89 10.59
CA ARG A 202 5.14 10.76 11.42
C ARG A 202 4.58 10.06 12.66
N ARG A 203 4.65 8.74 12.73
CA ARG A 203 4.17 7.98 13.89
C ARG A 203 4.95 8.38 15.14
N GLY A 204 4.24 8.74 16.22
CA GLY A 204 4.86 9.15 17.47
C GLY A 204 5.53 10.53 17.47
N ASN A 205 5.43 11.30 16.38
CA ASN A 205 5.98 12.65 16.32
C ASN A 205 5.17 13.63 17.18
N THR A 206 5.82 14.69 17.68
CA THR A 206 5.20 15.68 18.57
C THR A 206 5.05 17.05 17.90
N PRO A 207 3.96 17.79 18.20
CA PRO A 207 2.80 17.35 19.02
C PRO A 207 1.97 16.27 18.30
N ALA A 208 1.41 15.35 19.08
CA ALA A 208 0.54 14.31 18.55
C ALA A 208 -0.72 14.91 17.92
N SER A 209 -1.18 14.34 16.83
CA SER A 209 -2.40 14.75 16.13
C SER A 209 -3.02 13.59 15.36
N SER A 210 -4.32 13.72 15.09
CA SER A 210 -5.08 12.74 14.29
C SER A 210 -5.61 13.39 13.02
N ASN A 211 -6.02 12.57 12.07
CA ASN A 211 -6.86 13.03 10.98
C ASN A 211 -8.12 13.68 11.54
N LYS A 212 -8.50 14.83 11.01
CA LYS A 212 -9.64 15.57 11.53
C LYS A 212 -10.91 15.05 10.90
N VAL A 213 -11.89 14.77 11.76
CA VAL A 213 -13.22 14.27 11.34
C VAL A 213 -13.97 15.24 10.43
N ASP A 214 -13.65 16.53 10.47
CA ASP A 214 -14.22 17.55 9.59
C ASP A 214 -13.58 17.56 8.19
N GLY A 215 -12.61 16.69 7.95
CA GLY A 215 -11.90 16.56 6.67
C GLY A 215 -10.96 17.72 6.35
N THR A 216 -10.60 18.55 7.33
CA THR A 216 -9.68 19.69 7.11
C THR A 216 -8.21 19.31 7.22
N SER A 217 -7.88 18.09 7.61
CA SER A 217 -6.51 17.58 7.58
C SER A 217 -6.05 17.39 6.14
N ALA A 218 -4.88 17.91 5.81
CA ALA A 218 -4.21 17.53 4.57
C ALA A 218 -3.78 16.04 4.62
N ALA A 219 -3.69 15.39 3.46
CA ALA A 219 -3.18 14.03 3.35
C ALA A 219 -1.80 13.91 4.03
N ALA A 220 -1.57 12.81 4.72
CA ALA A 220 -0.32 12.49 5.41
C ALA A 220 0.15 13.51 6.46
N SER A 221 -0.71 14.45 6.90
CA SER A 221 -0.27 15.56 7.77
C SER A 221 -0.35 15.26 9.27
N ALA A 222 -1.12 14.26 9.70
CA ALA A 222 -1.26 13.89 11.10
C ALA A 222 0.03 13.26 11.66
N ASN A 223 0.22 13.41 12.97
CA ASN A 223 1.27 12.77 13.76
C ASN A 223 0.59 11.85 14.80
N PRO A 224 0.09 10.67 14.40
CA PRO A 224 -0.63 9.81 15.33
C PRO A 224 0.31 9.23 16.37
N ALA A 225 -0.19 9.08 17.60
CA ALA A 225 0.50 8.34 18.63
C ALA A 225 0.70 6.87 18.21
N VAL A 226 1.66 6.20 18.81
CA VAL A 226 1.79 4.75 18.69
C VAL A 226 0.58 4.03 19.30
N ASN A 227 0.24 2.88 18.77
CA ASN A 227 -0.78 1.98 19.28
C ASN A 227 -0.37 0.53 19.02
N ALA A 228 -1.16 -0.44 19.45
CA ALA A 228 -0.81 -1.86 19.27
C ALA A 228 -0.61 -2.26 17.80
N ALA A 229 -1.39 -1.68 16.85
CA ALA A 229 -1.28 -1.97 15.44
C ALA A 229 -0.09 -1.26 14.77
N ASN A 230 0.43 -0.18 15.36
CA ASN A 230 1.56 0.61 14.87
C ASN A 230 2.44 0.98 16.07
N PRO A 231 3.24 0.05 16.60
CA PRO A 231 3.85 0.19 17.93
C PRO A 231 5.14 1.00 17.95
N ARG A 232 5.66 1.44 16.79
CA ARG A 232 6.98 2.03 16.69
C ARG A 232 6.92 3.50 16.24
N PRO A 233 7.56 4.41 16.96
CA PRO A 233 7.70 5.80 16.51
C PRO A 233 8.67 5.85 15.34
N ASP A 234 8.55 6.86 14.48
CA ASP A 234 9.44 7.04 13.33
C ASP A 234 9.68 5.72 12.58
N ASN A 235 8.56 5.08 12.21
CA ASN A 235 8.59 3.71 11.71
C ASN A 235 9.09 3.65 10.26
N ASP A 236 10.40 3.80 10.06
CA ASP A 236 11.01 3.74 8.72
C ASP A 236 11.08 2.32 8.16
N PHE A 237 11.19 1.31 9.04
CA PHE A 237 11.39 -0.06 8.59
C PHE A 237 10.10 -0.81 8.30
N GLY A 238 8.95 -0.26 8.74
CA GLY A 238 7.67 -0.91 8.53
C GLY A 238 7.48 -2.23 9.26
N HIS A 239 6.37 -2.86 9.01
CA HIS A 239 5.98 -4.15 9.60
C HIS A 239 4.90 -4.83 8.74
N ILE A 240 4.57 -6.07 9.06
CA ILE A 240 3.49 -6.82 8.43
C ILE A 240 2.51 -7.24 9.52
N ILE A 241 1.23 -6.92 9.34
CA ILE A 241 0.14 -7.46 10.15
C ILE A 241 -0.52 -8.64 9.44
N ARG A 242 -1.18 -9.48 10.21
CA ARG A 242 -2.07 -10.51 9.68
C ARG A 242 -3.38 -10.53 10.44
N TRP A 243 -4.44 -10.98 9.77
CA TRP A 243 -5.75 -11.11 10.42
C TRP A 243 -6.55 -12.27 9.86
N ARG A 244 -7.53 -12.69 10.64
CA ARG A 244 -8.55 -13.68 10.28
C ARG A 244 -9.93 -13.13 10.55
N GLU A 245 -10.80 -13.27 9.58
CA GLU A 245 -12.21 -12.97 9.75
C GLU A 245 -12.84 -13.90 10.81
N ASN A 246 -13.72 -13.36 11.66
CA ASN A 246 -14.41 -14.14 12.68
C ASN A 246 -15.20 -15.28 12.03
N GLY A 247 -15.03 -16.48 12.54
CA GLY A 247 -15.67 -17.68 12.02
C GLY A 247 -15.21 -18.07 10.60
N SER A 248 -14.10 -17.53 10.10
CA SER A 248 -13.66 -17.67 8.71
C SER A 248 -14.72 -17.23 7.69
N ASP A 249 -15.60 -16.31 8.11
CA ASP A 249 -16.68 -15.75 7.29
C ASP A 249 -16.21 -14.42 6.64
N VAL A 250 -16.03 -14.44 5.32
CA VAL A 250 -15.61 -13.25 4.57
C VAL A 250 -16.54 -12.05 4.72
N ALA A 251 -17.79 -12.24 5.12
CA ALA A 251 -18.75 -11.18 5.39
C ALA A 251 -18.87 -10.81 6.89
N ALA A 252 -18.05 -11.41 7.76
CA ALA A 252 -18.02 -11.03 9.19
C ALA A 252 -17.73 -9.54 9.36
N THR A 253 -18.30 -8.93 10.39
CA THR A 253 -18.03 -7.54 10.75
C THR A 253 -16.96 -7.40 11.84
N GLY A 254 -16.31 -8.49 12.21
CA GLY A 254 -15.21 -8.53 13.16
C GLY A 254 -14.14 -9.52 12.72
N PHE A 255 -12.93 -9.30 13.21
CA PHE A 255 -11.77 -10.12 12.95
C PHE A 255 -10.83 -10.16 14.15
N SER A 256 -9.88 -11.09 14.15
CA SER A 256 -8.74 -11.09 15.08
C SER A 256 -7.47 -10.81 14.28
N TRP A 257 -6.51 -10.10 14.88
CA TRP A 257 -5.28 -9.68 14.22
C TRP A 257 -4.07 -9.74 15.16
N ASP A 258 -2.88 -9.84 14.58
CA ASP A 258 -1.61 -9.67 15.27
C ASP A 258 -0.54 -9.09 14.31
N ILE A 259 0.63 -8.76 14.85
CA ILE A 259 1.80 -8.39 14.05
C ILE A 259 2.55 -9.65 13.68
N PHE A 260 2.63 -9.95 12.38
CA PHE A 260 3.39 -11.07 11.87
C PHE A 260 4.90 -10.85 12.03
N VAL A 261 5.39 -9.65 11.69
CA VAL A 261 6.80 -9.29 11.81
C VAL A 261 6.97 -7.78 11.90
N GLN A 262 7.90 -7.34 12.72
CA GLN A 262 8.41 -5.97 12.78
C GLN A 262 9.75 -5.93 12.05
N CYS A 263 9.80 -5.26 10.90
CA CYS A 263 10.97 -5.20 10.04
C CYS A 263 12.09 -4.33 10.66
N GLY A 264 13.29 -4.40 10.09
CA GLY A 264 14.44 -3.62 10.53
C GLY A 264 15.62 -4.47 10.96
N ASP A 265 16.73 -3.79 11.24
CA ASP A 265 17.94 -4.44 11.76
C ASP A 265 17.67 -5.03 13.16
N LYS A 266 17.93 -6.31 13.34
CA LYS A 266 17.77 -6.98 14.64
C LYS A 266 18.99 -6.86 15.54
N ALA A 267 20.14 -6.45 15.01
CA ALA A 267 21.36 -6.27 15.78
C ALA A 267 21.52 -4.83 16.28
N THR A 268 21.07 -3.84 15.48
CA THR A 268 21.25 -2.42 15.79
C THR A 268 19.90 -1.73 15.86
N ALA A 269 19.63 -1.04 16.95
CA ALA A 269 18.39 -0.29 17.10
C ALA A 269 18.39 0.98 16.25
N LYS A 270 17.20 1.32 15.71
CA LYS A 270 17.00 2.56 14.96
C LYS A 270 17.28 3.77 15.84
N THR A 271 17.93 4.77 15.26
CA THR A 271 18.13 6.08 15.87
C THR A 271 16.89 6.95 15.67
N LEU A 272 16.29 7.43 16.75
CA LEU A 272 15.13 8.31 16.68
C LEU A 272 15.54 9.76 16.48
N GLY A 273 14.80 10.50 15.65
CA GLY A 273 14.95 11.93 15.48
C GLY A 273 14.58 12.73 16.74
N SER A 274 15.05 13.98 16.83
CA SER A 274 14.82 14.86 18.00
C SER A 274 13.37 15.31 18.20
N THR A 275 12.49 15.06 17.25
CA THR A 275 11.06 15.40 17.30
C THR A 275 10.23 14.37 18.04
N TYR A 276 10.80 13.20 18.34
CA TYR A 276 10.13 12.14 19.07
C TYR A 276 10.29 12.33 20.58
N THR A 277 9.20 12.20 21.33
CA THR A 277 9.20 12.46 22.77
C THR A 277 9.99 11.40 23.52
N PRO A 278 11.04 11.77 24.25
CA PRO A 278 11.64 10.85 25.20
C PRO A 278 10.57 10.47 26.26
N GLY A 279 10.20 9.22 26.34
CA GLY A 279 9.26 8.77 27.38
C GLY A 279 8.16 7.82 26.90
N GLU A 280 7.64 7.97 25.71
CA GLU A 280 6.71 6.97 25.15
C GLU A 280 7.40 5.61 24.91
N PHE A 281 8.73 5.63 24.78
CA PHE A 281 9.59 4.44 24.70
C PHE A 281 10.74 4.48 25.76
N GLY A 282 10.45 4.90 26.97
CA GLY A 282 11.43 4.87 28.05
C GLY A 282 12.53 5.94 28.01
N GLY A 283 12.33 7.04 27.31
CA GLY A 283 13.28 8.18 27.30
C GLY A 283 14.52 7.96 26.45
N GLN A 284 14.49 7.06 25.49
CA GLN A 284 15.65 6.67 24.70
C GLN A 284 15.71 7.43 23.37
N THR A 285 16.88 7.89 22.98
CA THR A 285 17.21 8.30 21.62
C THR A 285 17.37 7.10 20.68
N VAL A 286 17.46 5.91 21.22
CA VAL A 286 17.51 4.62 20.54
C VAL A 286 16.12 4.00 20.61
N GLY A 287 15.48 3.81 19.45
CA GLY A 287 14.07 3.40 19.37
C GLY A 287 13.87 1.90 19.45
N TYR A 288 14.06 1.19 18.36
CA TYR A 288 13.63 -0.21 18.26
C TYR A 288 14.51 -1.01 17.31
N GLN A 289 14.46 -2.33 17.46
CA GLN A 289 15.07 -3.32 16.60
C GLN A 289 14.00 -4.10 15.83
N GLY A 290 14.38 -4.71 14.71
CA GLY A 290 13.56 -5.72 14.04
C GLY A 290 13.47 -7.01 14.84
N ASN A 291 12.44 -7.82 14.58
CA ASN A 291 12.28 -9.15 15.19
C ASN A 291 12.23 -10.28 14.14
N ILE A 292 12.76 -10.04 12.96
CA ILE A 292 12.77 -10.99 11.85
C ILE A 292 13.51 -12.28 12.23
N VAL A 293 12.93 -13.43 11.93
CA VAL A 293 13.60 -14.73 12.00
C VAL A 293 14.24 -15.02 10.65
N GLY A 294 15.55 -14.80 10.52
CA GLY A 294 16.27 -14.98 9.25
C GLY A 294 16.97 -13.72 8.74
N ASP A 295 16.78 -13.37 7.48
CA ASP A 295 17.48 -12.25 6.84
C ASP A 295 16.75 -10.93 7.06
N ASP A 296 17.44 -9.90 7.54
CA ASP A 296 16.87 -8.58 7.83
C ASP A 296 16.43 -7.87 6.55
N TYR A 297 15.31 -7.15 6.65
CA TYR A 297 14.76 -6.29 5.62
C TYR A 297 13.92 -5.17 6.24
N GLY A 298 13.57 -4.18 5.45
CA GLY A 298 12.70 -3.09 5.86
C GLY A 298 11.86 -2.58 4.71
N ALA A 299 10.90 -1.71 5.02
CA ALA A 299 9.92 -1.14 4.10
C ALA A 299 9.26 -2.21 3.22
N PRO A 300 8.57 -3.21 3.81
CA PRO A 300 7.83 -4.20 3.04
C PRO A 300 6.71 -3.51 2.28
N ASP A 301 6.59 -3.81 1.01
CA ASP A 301 5.62 -3.22 0.09
C ASP A 301 4.81 -4.31 -0.61
N GLY A 302 5.33 -4.87 -1.70
CA GLY A 302 4.68 -5.95 -2.43
C GLY A 302 4.55 -7.23 -1.59
N LEU A 303 3.42 -7.92 -1.72
CA LEU A 303 3.09 -9.11 -0.95
C LEU A 303 2.30 -10.12 -1.79
N TRP A 304 2.74 -11.35 -1.84
CA TRP A 304 2.06 -12.39 -2.60
C TRP A 304 2.28 -13.78 -2.02
N PHE A 305 1.23 -14.60 -2.00
CA PHE A 305 1.33 -16.03 -1.71
C PHE A 305 1.45 -16.83 -2.99
N ASP A 306 2.42 -17.71 -3.04
CA ASP A 306 2.45 -18.71 -4.09
C ASP A 306 1.47 -19.88 -3.81
N TYR A 307 1.32 -20.75 -4.79
CA TYR A 307 0.42 -21.91 -4.68
C TYR A 307 0.83 -22.94 -3.62
N PHE A 308 2.05 -22.82 -3.08
CA PHE A 308 2.57 -23.68 -2.02
C PHE A 308 2.40 -23.06 -0.62
N GLY A 309 1.78 -21.89 -0.52
CA GLY A 309 1.55 -21.19 0.75
C GLY A 309 2.77 -20.47 1.29
N ARG A 310 3.80 -20.19 0.46
CA ARG A 310 4.94 -19.37 0.85
C ARG A 310 4.64 -17.90 0.60
N LEU A 311 4.99 -17.05 1.56
CA LEU A 311 4.79 -15.63 1.49
C LEU A 311 6.01 -14.96 0.84
N TRP A 312 5.79 -14.29 -0.29
CA TRP A 312 6.79 -13.52 -1.01
C TRP A 312 6.62 -12.04 -0.70
N ILE A 313 7.72 -11.39 -0.30
CA ILE A 313 7.75 -10.01 0.18
C ILE A 313 8.71 -9.24 -0.71
N GLN A 314 8.27 -8.10 -1.26
CA GLN A 314 9.08 -7.15 -1.99
C GLN A 314 9.24 -5.89 -1.15
N THR A 315 10.35 -5.17 -1.32
CA THR A 315 10.65 -3.99 -0.50
C THR A 315 10.81 -2.72 -1.32
N ASP A 316 10.38 -1.60 -0.71
CA ASP A 316 10.57 -0.23 -1.20
C ASP A 316 11.30 0.61 -0.13
N GLN A 317 12.50 0.21 0.21
CA GLN A 317 13.33 0.96 1.15
C GLN A 317 14.07 2.11 0.46
N VAL A 318 14.52 3.08 1.24
CA VAL A 318 15.39 4.17 0.76
C VAL A 318 16.60 3.60 0.00
N GLY A 319 16.85 4.12 -1.18
CA GLY A 319 17.73 3.54 -2.18
C GLY A 319 19.18 3.30 -1.78
N ASN A 320 19.71 3.97 -0.75
CA ASN A 320 21.08 3.82 -0.27
C ASN A 320 21.11 3.12 1.08
N ALA A 321 21.82 1.99 1.15
CA ALA A 321 22.09 1.27 2.40
C ALA A 321 23.07 2.05 3.30
N THR A 322 22.61 3.15 3.90
CA THR A 322 23.40 4.03 4.78
C THR A 322 22.64 4.26 6.10
N GLY A 323 23.32 4.77 7.13
CA GLY A 323 22.72 5.02 8.44
C GLY A 323 22.14 3.73 9.04
N ASP A 324 20.90 3.80 9.48
CA ASP A 324 20.19 2.66 10.08
C ASP A 324 19.93 1.51 9.10
N TRP A 325 20.14 1.72 7.79
CA TRP A 325 19.95 0.71 6.74
C TRP A 325 21.23 -0.06 6.36
N VAL A 326 22.38 0.31 6.93
CA VAL A 326 23.69 -0.22 6.52
C VAL A 326 23.80 -1.75 6.61
N ASN A 327 23.15 -2.37 7.58
CA ASN A 327 23.17 -3.82 7.77
C ASN A 327 22.06 -4.55 6.99
N ILE A 328 21.04 -3.84 6.53
CA ILE A 328 19.91 -4.40 5.78
C ILE A 328 20.27 -4.54 4.30
N GLY A 329 20.96 -3.56 3.74
CA GLY A 329 21.33 -3.55 2.32
C GLY A 329 20.28 -2.86 1.44
N GLY A 330 20.31 -3.15 0.14
CA GLY A 330 19.39 -2.62 -0.85
C GLY A 330 18.06 -3.36 -0.89
N ASN A 331 17.15 -2.88 -1.75
CA ASN A 331 15.86 -3.50 -1.97
C ASN A 331 15.97 -4.97 -2.40
N ALA A 332 15.02 -5.77 -1.98
CA ALA A 332 15.08 -7.21 -2.09
C ALA A 332 13.69 -7.84 -2.30
N MET A 333 13.73 -9.08 -2.77
CA MET A 333 12.60 -9.99 -2.67
C MET A 333 12.96 -11.11 -1.70
N LEU A 334 12.06 -11.38 -0.78
CA LEU A 334 12.23 -12.37 0.27
C LEU A 334 11.12 -13.42 0.19
N CYS A 335 11.40 -14.60 0.75
CA CYS A 335 10.43 -15.68 0.91
C CYS A 335 10.31 -16.01 2.40
N ALA A 336 9.10 -15.93 2.92
CA ALA A 336 8.80 -16.23 4.32
C ALA A 336 7.91 -17.47 4.45
N ASN A 337 8.14 -18.24 5.51
CA ASN A 337 7.22 -19.26 5.98
C ASN A 337 6.19 -18.61 6.90
N PRO A 338 4.88 -18.60 6.57
CA PRO A 338 3.87 -17.89 7.36
C PRO A 338 3.62 -18.51 8.75
N ASP A 339 3.94 -19.80 8.93
CA ASP A 339 3.73 -20.50 10.20
C ASP A 339 4.86 -20.23 11.20
N THR A 340 6.11 -20.17 10.71
CA THR A 340 7.30 -20.02 11.57
C THR A 340 7.86 -18.61 11.60
N GLY A 341 7.48 -17.76 10.63
CA GLY A 341 8.07 -16.44 10.43
C GLY A 341 9.48 -16.47 9.82
N GLU A 342 10.06 -17.66 9.54
CA GLU A 342 11.39 -17.75 8.94
C GLU A 342 11.39 -17.08 7.57
N THR A 343 12.28 -16.11 7.37
CA THR A 343 12.37 -15.31 6.15
C THR A 343 13.76 -15.39 5.55
N ARG A 344 13.84 -15.68 4.26
CA ARG A 344 15.08 -15.79 3.50
C ARG A 344 15.10 -14.84 2.32
N ARG A 345 16.23 -14.18 2.10
CA ARG A 345 16.45 -13.32 0.95
C ARG A 345 16.64 -14.17 -0.30
N PHE A 346 15.75 -13.99 -1.26
CA PHE A 346 15.77 -14.71 -2.53
C PHE A 346 16.52 -13.94 -3.62
N MET A 347 16.30 -12.63 -3.69
CA MET A 347 16.87 -11.76 -4.72
C MET A 347 17.19 -10.39 -4.14
N THR A 348 18.28 -9.76 -4.59
CA THR A 348 18.57 -8.35 -4.39
C THR A 348 18.33 -7.59 -5.69
N SER A 349 17.93 -6.35 -5.58
CA SER A 349 17.61 -5.48 -6.71
C SER A 349 18.84 -4.83 -7.35
N PRO A 350 18.71 -4.24 -8.53
CA PRO A 350 19.59 -3.20 -9.00
C PRO A 350 19.66 -2.02 -8.01
N ARG A 351 20.70 -1.23 -8.12
CA ARG A 351 20.93 -0.12 -7.19
C ARG A 351 19.84 0.95 -7.33
N ASN A 352 19.37 1.46 -6.20
CA ASN A 352 18.37 2.52 -6.09
C ASN A 352 17.16 2.24 -6.99
N CYS A 353 16.53 1.10 -6.76
CA CYS A 353 15.24 0.76 -7.37
C CYS A 353 14.34 0.12 -6.32
N GLU A 354 13.08 0.07 -6.60
CA GLU A 354 12.10 -0.71 -5.86
C GLU A 354 11.96 -2.10 -6.50
N VAL A 355 11.76 -3.13 -5.67
CA VAL A 355 11.26 -4.44 -6.12
C VAL A 355 9.75 -4.44 -5.90
N THR A 356 9.01 -4.45 -6.99
CA THR A 356 7.55 -4.40 -6.95
C THR A 356 6.94 -5.76 -7.34
N GLY A 357 5.67 -5.81 -7.60
CA GLY A 357 4.84 -6.99 -7.80
C GLY A 357 5.50 -8.24 -8.38
N VAL A 358 5.09 -9.40 -7.90
CA VAL A 358 5.51 -10.70 -8.36
C VAL A 358 4.31 -11.55 -8.76
N THR A 359 4.50 -12.38 -9.78
CA THR A 359 3.57 -13.47 -10.14
C THR A 359 4.35 -14.66 -10.69
N SER A 360 3.70 -15.82 -10.80
CA SER A 360 4.29 -17.02 -11.36
C SER A 360 3.41 -17.69 -12.41
N THR A 361 4.05 -18.56 -13.20
CA THR A 361 3.29 -19.59 -13.92
C THR A 361 2.58 -20.53 -12.92
N PRO A 362 1.45 -21.15 -13.30
CA PRO A 362 0.70 -22.03 -12.39
C PRO A 362 1.50 -23.22 -11.85
N ASP A 363 2.54 -23.65 -12.55
CA ASP A 363 3.44 -24.73 -12.14
C ASP A 363 4.57 -24.25 -11.20
N GLY A 364 4.64 -22.95 -10.89
CA GLY A 364 5.64 -22.34 -10.01
C GLY A 364 7.08 -22.38 -10.53
N ARG A 365 7.29 -22.62 -11.83
CA ARG A 365 8.62 -22.78 -12.44
C ARG A 365 9.20 -21.51 -13.02
N THR A 366 8.35 -20.50 -13.25
CA THR A 366 8.76 -19.21 -13.79
C THR A 366 8.13 -18.09 -12.97
N PHE A 367 8.96 -17.18 -12.46
CA PHE A 367 8.52 -15.97 -11.80
C PHE A 367 8.72 -14.76 -12.70
N PHE A 368 7.82 -13.81 -12.59
CA PHE A 368 7.89 -12.47 -13.19
C PHE A 368 7.91 -11.45 -12.06
N VAL A 369 8.99 -10.67 -11.96
CA VAL A 369 9.21 -9.71 -10.87
C VAL A 369 9.44 -8.34 -11.47
N GLY A 370 8.69 -7.34 -10.99
CA GLY A 370 8.85 -5.95 -11.40
C GLY A 370 10.09 -5.31 -10.73
N ILE A 371 10.86 -4.58 -11.53
CA ILE A 371 11.92 -3.66 -11.06
C ILE A 371 11.48 -2.27 -11.45
N GLN A 372 11.23 -1.41 -10.46
CA GLN A 372 10.68 -0.08 -10.64
C GLN A 372 11.78 0.97 -10.47
N HIS A 373 11.76 2.01 -11.30
CA HIS A 373 12.59 3.23 -11.29
C HIS A 373 14.06 3.05 -10.87
N PRO A 374 14.83 2.13 -11.46
CA PRO A 374 16.23 1.96 -11.08
C PRO A 374 17.03 3.26 -11.24
N GLY A 375 17.88 3.55 -10.26
CA GLY A 375 18.67 4.78 -10.23
C GLY A 375 17.96 5.98 -9.59
N GLU A 376 16.85 5.76 -8.86
CA GLU A 376 16.19 6.81 -8.08
C GLU A 376 17.13 7.47 -7.06
N ASP A 377 16.69 8.56 -6.45
CA ASP A 377 17.45 9.39 -5.47
C ASP A 377 18.75 9.99 -6.03
N TRP A 378 18.75 10.31 -7.31
CA TRP A 378 19.87 10.99 -7.96
C TRP A 378 19.92 12.50 -7.56
N VAL A 379 21.12 13.06 -7.52
CA VAL A 379 21.35 14.48 -7.20
C VAL A 379 21.47 15.30 -8.47
N ASN A 380 22.33 14.91 -9.39
CA ASN A 380 22.57 15.65 -10.63
C ASN A 380 22.03 14.93 -11.86
N THR A 381 22.11 13.60 -11.90
CA THR A 381 21.61 12.80 -13.01
C THR A 381 21.30 11.38 -12.57
N VAL A 382 20.21 10.82 -13.10
CA VAL A 382 19.80 9.43 -12.88
C VAL A 382 20.90 8.39 -13.19
N LEU A 383 21.88 8.77 -14.02
CA LEU A 383 23.01 7.92 -14.38
C LEU A 383 24.05 7.73 -13.26
N GLU A 384 23.97 8.53 -12.17
CA GLU A 384 24.89 8.41 -11.02
C GLU A 384 24.69 7.09 -10.27
N ASN A 385 23.44 6.60 -10.23
CA ASN A 385 23.08 5.46 -9.45
C ASN A 385 22.98 4.18 -10.25
N SER A 386 22.46 4.21 -11.48
CA SER A 386 22.20 3.01 -12.27
C SER A 386 22.16 3.28 -13.77
N THR A 387 22.51 2.27 -14.56
CA THR A 387 22.23 2.19 -16.00
C THR A 387 21.51 0.86 -16.34
N TRP A 388 20.93 0.21 -15.34
CA TRP A 388 20.17 -1.02 -15.50
C TRP A 388 18.98 -0.83 -16.47
N PRO A 389 18.64 -1.81 -17.33
CA PRO A 389 19.17 -3.17 -17.42
C PRO A 389 20.39 -3.31 -18.33
N ASP A 390 20.88 -2.25 -18.93
CA ASP A 390 21.88 -2.33 -19.99
C ASP A 390 23.32 -2.59 -19.50
N SER A 391 23.62 -2.28 -18.23
CA SER A 391 24.96 -2.50 -17.63
C SER A 391 25.05 -3.70 -16.68
N GLY A 392 23.94 -4.41 -16.46
CA GLY A 392 23.89 -5.42 -15.39
C GLY A 392 23.98 -4.82 -13.99
N PHE A 393 24.14 -5.65 -12.96
CA PHE A 393 24.08 -5.21 -11.55
C PHE A 393 25.25 -4.34 -11.11
N ASN A 394 26.45 -4.56 -11.64
CA ASN A 394 27.69 -3.83 -11.31
C ASN A 394 28.60 -3.66 -12.52
N GLY A 395 28.03 -3.70 -13.72
CA GLY A 395 28.82 -3.55 -14.93
C GLY A 395 29.17 -2.08 -15.22
N PRO A 396 30.14 -1.84 -16.13
CA PRO A 396 30.46 -0.48 -16.57
C PRO A 396 29.25 0.15 -17.23
N THR A 397 29.14 1.48 -17.10
CA THR A 397 28.09 2.25 -17.78
C THR A 397 28.06 1.91 -19.27
N ARG A 398 26.95 1.40 -19.76
CA ARG A 398 26.77 1.13 -21.18
C ARG A 398 26.60 2.43 -21.94
N MET A 399 27.36 2.58 -22.99
CA MET A 399 27.30 3.72 -23.87
C MET A 399 26.53 3.35 -25.15
N SER A 400 25.56 4.16 -25.52
CA SER A 400 24.97 4.17 -26.86
C SER A 400 25.71 5.16 -27.77
N ALA A 401 25.36 5.17 -29.05
CA ALA A 401 25.87 6.18 -29.98
C ALA A 401 25.55 7.63 -29.54
N ASN A 402 24.56 7.81 -28.68
CA ASN A 402 24.07 9.10 -28.17
C ASN A 402 24.47 9.37 -26.69
N GLY A 403 25.42 8.63 -26.15
CA GLY A 403 25.88 8.77 -24.76
C GLY A 403 25.39 7.63 -23.83
N PRO A 404 25.49 7.83 -22.51
CA PRO A 404 25.10 6.82 -21.53
C PRO A 404 23.61 6.45 -21.64
N VAL A 405 23.32 5.15 -21.47
CA VAL A 405 21.94 4.65 -21.50
C VAL A 405 21.29 4.90 -20.16
N LYS A 406 20.15 5.60 -20.16
CA LYS A 406 19.35 5.84 -18.94
C LYS A 406 18.78 4.54 -18.39
N PRO A 407 18.68 4.42 -17.05
CA PRO A 407 18.01 3.28 -16.43
C PRO A 407 16.53 3.23 -16.81
N ARG A 408 15.98 2.03 -16.85
CA ARG A 408 14.57 1.78 -17.19
C ARG A 408 13.98 0.74 -16.27
N SER A 409 12.74 0.94 -15.88
CA SER A 409 11.95 -0.11 -15.25
C SER A 409 11.81 -1.32 -16.19
N GLY A 410 11.66 -2.50 -15.61
CA GLY A 410 11.54 -3.73 -16.37
C GLY A 410 10.98 -4.89 -15.56
N VAL A 411 10.62 -5.95 -16.24
CA VAL A 411 10.23 -7.21 -15.62
C VAL A 411 11.38 -8.22 -15.75
N VAL A 412 11.79 -8.76 -14.62
CA VAL A 412 12.77 -9.86 -14.58
C VAL A 412 12.03 -11.18 -14.62
N VAL A 413 12.47 -12.07 -15.49
CA VAL A 413 11.96 -13.44 -15.58
C VAL A 413 12.96 -14.36 -14.90
N ILE A 414 12.50 -15.13 -13.91
CA ILE A 414 13.34 -16.01 -13.10
C ILE A 414 12.91 -17.45 -13.32
N THR A 415 13.88 -18.32 -13.60
CA THR A 415 13.72 -19.78 -13.69
C THR A 415 14.88 -20.48 -12.97
N LYS A 416 14.66 -21.69 -12.47
CA LYS A 416 15.77 -22.53 -11.99
C LYS A 416 16.54 -23.14 -13.16
N ASN A 417 17.85 -23.29 -13.01
CA ASN A 417 18.71 -23.91 -14.03
C ASN A 417 18.33 -25.37 -14.34
N ASP A 418 17.77 -26.07 -13.37
CA ASP A 418 17.30 -27.46 -13.51
C ASP A 418 15.82 -27.54 -13.99
N GLY A 419 15.18 -26.41 -14.24
CA GLY A 419 13.76 -26.34 -14.62
C GLY A 419 12.80 -26.72 -13.50
N GLY A 420 13.26 -26.81 -12.25
CA GLY A 420 12.44 -27.13 -11.08
C GLY A 420 11.54 -25.98 -10.62
N VAL A 421 10.73 -26.26 -9.61
CA VAL A 421 9.88 -25.25 -8.94
C VAL A 421 10.78 -24.26 -8.20
N ILE A 422 10.49 -22.98 -8.31
CA ILE A 422 11.24 -21.92 -7.63
C ILE A 422 10.99 -21.99 -6.13
N GLY A 423 12.07 -21.81 -5.33
CA GLY A 423 12.00 -21.88 -3.87
C GLY A 423 12.01 -23.31 -3.29
N THR A 424 12.35 -24.32 -4.10
CA THR A 424 12.56 -25.70 -3.64
C THR A 424 14.02 -26.13 -3.78
#